data_1e44be979954c412d53868efb5115f22
#
_entry.id   1e44be979954c412d53868efb5115f22
#
_cell.length_a   1.000
_cell.length_b   1.000
_cell.length_c   1.000
_cell.angle_alpha   90.00
_cell.angle_beta   90.00
_cell.angle_gamma   90.00
#
_symmetry.space_group_name_H-M   'P 1'
#
loop_
_entity.id
_entity.type
_entity.pdbx_description
1 polymer ?
#
loop_
_entity_poly.entity_id
_entity_poly.type
_entity_poly.pdbx_seq_one_letter_code
_entity_poly.pdbx_strand_id
1 'polypeptide(L)'
;ISCLKSYLEPLGYRVKTADGNTEKEFRKIYFRYYQVLQSHVPVSRRRNLFNDGVTLLRNHLMAYIYQTGKDRYYRLLKILVEKNFFTSFDNSMLEELDGVVGDFYTGVEEYFLRLLEEEKPAVVGFSSFSASLPASLFACRLAKQKDPRIRTVLGGQVFSDQVMVGTPDFDYFMERTADYVDAVIVGEGERMFLAWLEGKLPASQRVFTLKDIDMQTVDLSVVNPPDYSDLDLSYYPHIGVYGSRSCPFNCSFCSETVYWGRYRKKKISQLVDEFKRLYDRHSYQLFLLTDSLLNPTVTELAQTIIDSGYSFYWDGYLRADPPVRNVDNTLLWRRGGFYRAKLGLESGSPKVLQKMGKGISIPHVKEAVCALAYAGIKTTTAWMVGHPGETEEDFRMTLDLIEELKDYIYEVKLQYFKYYLRGQPQSVSWAENSYPVLLYPEWAGDMLVSRTWRLDCEPSWEETIDRVNRFMDHCQRLGLPSNYSLEDVNDADRRWKKLQPNAVPPLVELQDRNTYIEENKHIEKLNAAVNPLQEDSDWL
;
A
#
# COMPACT_ATOMS: atom_id res chain seq x y z
N ILE A 1 13.10 5.98 -0.78
CA ILE A 1 14.16 6.94 -0.42
C ILE A 1 15.55 6.29 -0.41
N SER A 2 15.71 5.08 0.14
CA SER A 2 16.99 4.36 0.19
C SER A 2 17.65 4.11 -1.19
N CYS A 3 16.83 3.91 -2.24
CA CYS A 3 17.33 3.83 -3.62
C CYS A 3 17.88 5.17 -4.13
N LEU A 4 17.22 6.28 -3.79
CA LEU A 4 17.70 7.62 -4.16
C LEU A 4 19.03 7.94 -3.45
N LYS A 5 19.16 7.58 -2.18
CA LYS A 5 20.42 7.74 -1.44
C LYS A 5 21.54 6.98 -2.13
N SER A 6 21.36 5.66 -2.35
CA SER A 6 22.39 4.84 -2.99
C SER A 6 22.71 5.24 -4.43
N TYR A 7 21.80 5.95 -5.11
CA TYR A 7 22.02 6.49 -6.45
C TYR A 7 22.81 7.81 -6.44
N LEU A 8 22.54 8.70 -5.48
CA LEU A 8 23.09 10.06 -5.46
C LEU A 8 24.44 10.18 -4.74
N GLU A 9 24.67 9.41 -3.66
CA GLU A 9 25.93 9.51 -2.89
C GLU A 9 27.18 9.21 -3.71
N PRO A 10 27.23 8.18 -4.60
CA PRO A 10 28.38 7.95 -5.46
C PRO A 10 28.66 9.08 -6.45
N LEU A 11 27.66 9.96 -6.68
CA LEU A 11 27.78 11.14 -7.53
C LEU A 11 28.22 12.40 -6.76
N GLY A 12 28.56 12.26 -5.47
CA GLY A 12 29.10 13.33 -4.63
C GLY A 12 28.06 14.13 -3.86
N TYR A 13 26.78 13.71 -3.84
CA TYR A 13 25.75 14.35 -3.02
C TYR A 13 25.76 13.78 -1.60
N ARG A 14 25.66 14.65 -0.60
CA ARG A 14 25.39 14.22 0.78
C ARG A 14 23.87 14.02 0.92
N VAL A 15 23.46 12.80 1.22
CA VAL A 15 22.05 12.44 1.37
C VAL A 15 21.79 11.86 2.75
N LYS A 16 20.82 12.43 3.47
CA LYS A 16 20.28 11.89 4.71
C LYS A 16 18.85 11.42 4.48
N THR A 17 18.54 10.20 4.88
CA THR A 17 17.18 9.68 4.86
C THR A 17 16.59 9.65 6.25
N ALA A 18 15.30 9.96 6.37
CA ALA A 18 14.55 9.92 7.62
C ALA A 18 13.20 9.21 7.40
N ASP A 19 12.75 8.49 8.41
CA ASP A 19 11.49 7.74 8.36
C ASP A 19 10.61 8.07 9.58
N GLY A 20 9.57 8.87 9.36
CA GLY A 20 8.62 9.24 10.40
C GLY A 20 7.81 8.05 10.96
N ASN A 21 7.73 6.91 10.23
CA ASN A 21 7.00 5.75 10.74
C ASN A 21 7.70 5.08 11.93
N THR A 22 8.98 5.35 12.17
CA THR A 22 9.71 4.86 13.33
C THR A 22 9.44 5.69 14.60
N GLU A 23 8.84 6.87 14.46
CA GLU A 23 8.47 7.71 15.61
C GLU A 23 7.29 7.10 16.37
N LYS A 24 7.52 6.71 17.63
CA LYS A 24 6.52 6.05 18.48
C LYS A 24 5.25 6.89 18.64
N GLU A 25 5.41 8.21 18.76
CA GLU A 25 4.28 9.10 18.96
C GLU A 25 3.34 9.14 17.75
N PHE A 26 3.86 9.10 16.51
CA PHE A 26 3.02 9.05 15.31
C PHE A 26 2.20 7.77 15.25
N ARG A 27 2.79 6.62 15.62
CA ARG A 27 2.06 5.34 15.70
C ARG A 27 0.93 5.40 16.72
N LYS A 28 1.17 5.94 17.92
CA LYS A 28 0.14 6.11 18.95
C LYS A 28 -1.04 6.95 18.47
N ILE A 29 -0.78 8.01 17.71
CA ILE A 29 -1.81 8.89 17.18
C ILE A 29 -2.70 8.14 16.19
N TYR A 30 -2.14 7.32 15.30
CA TYR A 30 -2.92 6.45 14.43
C TYR A 30 -3.85 5.53 15.22
N PHE A 31 -3.36 4.88 16.28
CA PHE A 31 -4.20 4.04 17.15
C PHE A 31 -5.32 4.83 17.83
N ARG A 32 -5.01 5.99 18.39
CA ARG A 32 -6.02 6.85 19.01
C ARG A 32 -7.13 7.22 18.02
N TYR A 33 -6.79 7.56 16.79
CA TYR A 33 -7.76 7.87 15.75
C TYR A 33 -8.73 6.69 15.49
N TYR A 34 -8.19 5.48 15.38
CA TYR A 34 -8.99 4.28 15.20
C TYR A 34 -9.83 3.95 16.44
N GLN A 35 -9.34 4.18 17.63
CA GLN A 35 -10.10 4.02 18.86
C GLN A 35 -11.32 4.94 18.89
N VAL A 36 -11.16 6.21 18.52
CA VAL A 36 -12.27 7.14 18.41
C VAL A 36 -13.27 6.69 17.34
N LEU A 37 -12.82 6.24 16.17
CA LEU A 37 -13.71 5.67 15.17
C LEU A 37 -14.45 4.44 15.69
N GLN A 38 -13.75 3.54 16.35
CA GLN A 38 -14.35 2.33 16.91
C GLN A 38 -15.39 2.63 17.97
N SER A 39 -15.23 3.66 18.80
CA SER A 39 -16.20 4.02 19.82
C SER A 39 -17.49 4.59 19.23
N HIS A 40 -17.42 5.30 18.11
CA HIS A 40 -18.55 6.00 17.53
C HIS A 40 -19.20 5.32 16.33
N VAL A 41 -18.45 4.52 15.56
CA VAL A 41 -19.02 3.76 14.43
C VAL A 41 -19.83 2.57 14.97
N PRO A 42 -21.11 2.40 14.58
CA PRO A 42 -21.92 1.27 15.01
C PRO A 42 -21.28 -0.08 14.67
N VAL A 43 -21.37 -1.08 15.55
CA VAL A 43 -20.76 -2.42 15.38
C VAL A 43 -21.07 -3.02 14.00
N SER A 44 -22.33 -2.90 13.55
CA SER A 44 -22.76 -3.40 12.23
C SER A 44 -22.10 -2.70 11.03
N ARG A 45 -21.38 -1.60 11.26
CA ARG A 45 -20.66 -0.81 10.24
C ARG A 45 -19.14 -0.85 10.39
N ARG A 46 -18.60 -1.54 11.40
CA ARG A 46 -17.14 -1.58 11.72
C ARG A 46 -16.34 -2.56 10.87
N ARG A 47 -16.95 -3.41 10.09
CA ARG A 47 -16.32 -4.60 9.49
C ARG A 47 -15.07 -4.33 8.67
N ASN A 48 -15.04 -3.19 7.99
CA ASN A 48 -13.86 -2.74 7.25
C ASN A 48 -13.23 -1.48 7.86
N LEU A 49 -13.37 -1.34 9.19
CA LEU A 49 -13.00 -0.14 9.94
C LEU A 49 -11.58 0.35 9.61
N PHE A 50 -10.63 -0.57 9.49
CA PHE A 50 -9.25 -0.21 9.21
C PHE A 50 -9.08 0.43 7.82
N ASN A 51 -9.56 -0.20 6.74
CA ASN A 51 -9.41 0.33 5.39
C ASN A 51 -10.20 1.62 5.16
N ASP A 52 -11.45 1.66 5.64
CA ASP A 52 -12.30 2.83 5.51
C ASP A 52 -11.80 3.95 6.41
N GLY A 53 -11.27 3.61 7.59
CA GLY A 53 -10.61 4.53 8.50
C GLY A 53 -9.34 5.15 7.92
N VAL A 54 -8.52 4.41 7.18
CA VAL A 54 -7.36 4.99 6.45
C VAL A 54 -7.84 6.02 5.43
N THR A 55 -8.93 5.76 4.73
CA THR A 55 -9.48 6.69 3.73
C THR A 55 -10.01 7.96 4.41
N LEU A 56 -10.71 7.82 5.53
CA LEU A 56 -11.16 8.95 6.32
C LEU A 56 -9.97 9.75 6.87
N LEU A 57 -9.02 9.08 7.53
CA LEU A 57 -7.88 9.72 8.18
C LEU A 57 -7.04 10.55 7.20
N ARG A 58 -6.66 9.99 6.04
CA ARG A 58 -5.85 10.72 5.05
C ARG A 58 -6.54 12.00 4.54
N ASN A 59 -7.86 11.94 4.32
CA ASN A 59 -8.63 13.11 3.90
C ASN A 59 -8.86 14.08 5.05
N HIS A 60 -9.03 13.61 6.29
CA HIS A 60 -9.10 14.45 7.48
C HIS A 60 -7.78 15.21 7.70
N LEU A 61 -6.64 14.51 7.62
CA LEU A 61 -5.32 15.14 7.70
C LEU A 61 -5.15 16.24 6.62
N MET A 62 -5.61 15.98 5.39
CA MET A 62 -5.54 16.97 4.31
C MET A 62 -6.47 18.14 4.57
N ALA A 63 -7.71 17.88 4.97
CA ALA A 63 -8.70 18.92 5.29
C ALA A 63 -8.22 19.83 6.44
N TYR A 64 -7.56 19.26 7.44
CA TYR A 64 -7.02 20.01 8.57
C TYR A 64 -6.02 21.09 8.15
N ILE A 65 -5.10 20.79 7.24
CA ILE A 65 -4.09 21.77 6.80
C ILE A 65 -4.60 22.80 5.77
N TYR A 66 -5.78 22.55 5.19
CA TYR A 66 -6.39 23.44 4.17
C TYR A 66 -7.72 24.04 4.59
N GLN A 67 -8.15 23.85 5.83
CA GLN A 67 -9.39 24.44 6.31
C GLN A 67 -9.32 25.97 6.32
N THR A 68 -10.40 26.60 5.86
CA THR A 68 -10.58 28.05 5.87
C THR A 68 -11.70 28.51 6.80
N GLY A 69 -12.41 27.59 7.46
CA GLY A 69 -13.51 27.85 8.38
C GLY A 69 -14.12 26.58 8.94
N LYS A 70 -14.49 26.59 10.24
CA LYS A 70 -14.96 25.41 10.99
C LYS A 70 -16.20 24.77 10.37
N ASP A 71 -17.16 25.55 9.89
CA ASP A 71 -18.41 25.03 9.35
C ASP A 71 -18.19 24.23 8.06
N ARG A 72 -17.39 24.77 7.12
CA ARG A 72 -17.04 24.10 5.86
C ARG A 72 -16.23 22.83 6.13
N TYR A 73 -15.28 22.91 7.04
CA TYR A 73 -14.43 21.80 7.45
C TYR A 73 -15.24 20.65 8.07
N TYR A 74 -16.09 20.96 9.07
CA TYR A 74 -16.92 19.93 9.72
C TYR A 74 -17.98 19.35 8.78
N ARG A 75 -18.52 20.17 7.89
CA ARG A 75 -19.41 19.65 6.83
C ARG A 75 -18.70 18.61 5.95
N LEU A 76 -17.43 18.84 5.60
CA LEU A 76 -16.64 17.84 4.86
C LEU A 76 -16.41 16.58 5.69
N LEU A 77 -16.03 16.70 6.96
CA LEU A 77 -15.80 15.54 7.81
C LEU A 77 -17.07 14.68 7.96
N LYS A 78 -18.25 15.28 8.08
CA LYS A 78 -19.54 14.56 8.09
C LYS A 78 -19.73 13.76 6.81
N ILE A 79 -19.48 14.36 5.65
CA ILE A 79 -19.59 13.68 4.35
C ILE A 79 -18.58 12.52 4.26
N LEU A 80 -17.36 12.72 4.74
CA LEU A 80 -16.33 11.66 4.77
C LEU A 80 -16.77 10.47 5.64
N VAL A 81 -17.29 10.73 6.84
CA VAL A 81 -17.82 9.69 7.74
C VAL A 81 -19.00 8.96 7.08
N GLU A 82 -19.97 9.72 6.57
CA GLU A 82 -21.16 9.15 5.94
C GLU A 82 -20.84 8.26 4.74
N LYS A 83 -19.93 8.71 3.86
CA LYS A 83 -19.54 7.96 2.65
C LYS A 83 -18.72 6.70 2.94
N ASN A 84 -17.94 6.68 4.03
CA ASN A 84 -17.11 5.53 4.37
C ASN A 84 -17.78 4.56 5.35
N PHE A 85 -18.66 5.04 6.23
CA PHE A 85 -19.24 4.22 7.29
C PHE A 85 -20.77 4.16 7.28
N PHE A 86 -21.44 4.86 6.36
CA PHE A 86 -22.92 4.92 6.29
C PHE A 86 -23.55 5.26 7.64
N THR A 87 -22.92 6.18 8.37
CA THR A 87 -23.36 6.71 9.66
C THR A 87 -23.04 8.19 9.73
N SER A 88 -23.63 8.91 10.68
CA SER A 88 -23.38 10.32 10.90
C SER A 88 -22.71 10.55 12.23
N PHE A 89 -21.77 11.50 12.29
CA PHE A 89 -21.15 11.97 13.51
C PHE A 89 -21.70 13.37 13.84
N ASP A 90 -21.96 13.61 15.11
CA ASP A 90 -22.22 14.96 15.60
C ASP A 90 -20.91 15.76 15.74
N ASN A 91 -21.03 17.01 16.14
CA ASN A 91 -19.86 17.88 16.26
C ASN A 91 -18.92 17.46 17.39
N SER A 92 -19.43 16.87 18.48
CA SER A 92 -18.60 16.39 19.59
C SER A 92 -17.70 15.23 19.17
N MET A 93 -18.26 14.26 18.44
CA MET A 93 -17.51 13.13 17.88
C MET A 93 -16.43 13.59 16.88
N LEU A 94 -16.76 14.62 16.08
CA LEU A 94 -15.78 15.20 15.16
C LEU A 94 -14.67 15.96 15.90
N GLU A 95 -14.98 16.65 17.00
CA GLU A 95 -13.99 17.33 17.84
C GLU A 95 -12.99 16.36 18.48
N GLU A 96 -13.43 15.16 18.85
CA GLU A 96 -12.53 14.11 19.34
C GLU A 96 -11.53 13.67 18.25
N LEU A 97 -12.01 13.41 17.01
CA LEU A 97 -11.13 13.08 15.88
C LEU A 97 -10.19 14.24 15.53
N ASP A 98 -10.70 15.47 15.55
CA ASP A 98 -9.95 16.69 15.23
C ASP A 98 -8.83 16.93 16.25
N GLY A 99 -9.09 16.69 17.53
CA GLY A 99 -8.08 16.74 18.58
C GLY A 99 -6.90 15.78 18.32
N VAL A 100 -7.19 14.56 17.88
CA VAL A 100 -6.14 13.58 17.51
C VAL A 100 -5.32 14.08 16.32
N VAL A 101 -5.97 14.66 15.32
CA VAL A 101 -5.28 15.21 14.13
C VAL A 101 -4.43 16.44 14.51
N GLY A 102 -4.91 17.30 15.42
CA GLY A 102 -4.14 18.41 15.96
C GLY A 102 -2.87 17.95 16.67
N ASP A 103 -2.97 16.96 17.57
CA ASP A 103 -1.82 16.36 18.24
C ASP A 103 -0.80 15.77 17.24
N PHE A 104 -1.30 15.15 16.16
CA PHE A 104 -0.45 14.63 15.10
C PHE A 104 0.40 15.73 14.44
N TYR A 105 -0.22 16.85 14.06
CA TYR A 105 0.50 17.94 13.43
C TYR A 105 1.46 18.65 14.36
N THR A 106 1.14 18.76 15.63
CA THR A 106 2.09 19.25 16.65
C THR A 106 3.33 18.36 16.71
N GLY A 107 3.16 17.04 16.75
CA GLY A 107 4.29 16.10 16.72
C GLY A 107 5.09 16.15 15.42
N VAL A 108 4.43 16.29 14.27
CA VAL A 108 5.11 16.44 12.97
C VAL A 108 5.94 17.72 12.93
N GLU A 109 5.41 18.83 13.46
CA GLU A 109 6.12 20.11 13.52
C GLU A 109 7.41 19.99 14.36
N GLU A 110 7.29 19.48 15.58
CA GLU A 110 8.43 19.29 16.48
C GLU A 110 9.52 18.38 15.88
N TYR A 111 9.11 17.24 15.32
CA TYR A 111 10.00 16.28 14.67
C TYR A 111 10.73 16.91 13.48
N PHE A 112 9.99 17.57 12.60
CA PHE A 112 10.55 18.07 11.37
C PHE A 112 11.42 19.32 11.57
N LEU A 113 11.05 20.23 12.47
CA LEU A 113 11.88 21.39 12.81
C LEU A 113 13.20 20.94 13.44
N ARG A 114 13.20 19.90 14.28
CA ARG A 114 14.43 19.30 14.81
C ARG A 114 15.34 18.79 13.68
N LEU A 115 14.79 18.03 12.72
CA LEU A 115 15.54 17.55 11.57
C LEU A 115 16.14 18.68 10.73
N LEU A 116 15.39 19.76 10.51
CA LEU A 116 15.90 20.92 9.77
C LEU A 116 17.05 21.63 10.49
N GLU A 117 17.02 21.69 11.83
CA GLU A 117 18.08 22.28 12.64
C GLU A 117 19.35 21.43 12.67
N GLU A 118 19.20 20.12 12.77
CA GLU A 118 20.31 19.16 12.83
C GLU A 118 21.00 19.03 11.47
N GLU A 119 20.26 18.85 10.40
CA GLU A 119 20.79 18.49 9.08
C GLU A 119 21.06 19.69 8.18
N LYS A 120 20.38 20.83 8.39
CA LYS A 120 20.51 22.08 7.61
C LYS A 120 20.49 21.82 6.10
N PRO A 121 19.46 21.16 5.56
CA PRO A 121 19.44 20.72 4.19
C PRO A 121 19.24 21.89 3.22
N ALA A 122 19.91 21.86 2.06
CA ALA A 122 19.59 22.76 0.94
C ALA A 122 18.34 22.32 0.15
N VAL A 123 18.02 21.01 0.22
CA VAL A 123 16.87 20.40 -0.45
C VAL A 123 16.20 19.43 0.51
N VAL A 124 14.87 19.48 0.59
CA VAL A 124 14.04 18.51 1.30
C VAL A 124 13.14 17.80 0.29
N GLY A 125 13.25 16.48 0.25
CA GLY A 125 12.48 15.64 -0.66
C GLY A 125 11.58 14.64 0.06
N PHE A 126 10.34 14.45 -0.42
CA PHE A 126 9.41 13.48 0.12
C PHE A 126 9.00 12.46 -0.94
N SER A 127 9.08 11.18 -0.58
CA SER A 127 8.48 10.08 -1.34
C SER A 127 7.12 9.77 -0.75
N SER A 128 6.06 10.33 -1.34
CA SER A 128 4.73 10.37 -0.75
C SER A 128 3.80 9.30 -1.31
N PHE A 129 3.06 8.67 -0.40
CA PHE A 129 1.84 7.91 -0.67
C PHE A 129 0.63 8.76 -0.29
N SER A 130 -0.58 8.30 -0.63
CA SER A 130 -1.79 9.05 -0.31
C SER A 130 -1.96 9.33 1.20
N ALA A 131 -1.51 8.42 2.06
CA ALA A 131 -1.59 8.59 3.51
C ALA A 131 -0.54 9.56 4.07
N SER A 132 0.66 9.63 3.48
CA SER A 132 1.75 10.50 3.95
C SER A 132 1.78 11.87 3.26
N LEU A 133 1.03 12.05 2.17
CA LEU A 133 1.02 13.33 1.43
C LEU A 133 0.66 14.53 2.31
N PRO A 134 -0.38 14.50 3.17
CA PRO A 134 -0.72 15.64 4.01
C PRO A 134 0.42 16.08 4.93
N ALA A 135 1.07 15.14 5.61
CA ALA A 135 2.23 15.42 6.46
C ALA A 135 3.43 15.95 5.65
N SER A 136 3.65 15.41 4.44
CA SER A 136 4.71 15.89 3.54
C SER A 136 4.47 17.35 3.10
N LEU A 137 3.23 17.71 2.81
CA LEU A 137 2.86 19.09 2.46
C LEU A 137 3.02 20.06 3.64
N PHE A 138 2.60 19.61 4.83
CA PHE A 138 2.80 20.38 6.05
C PHE A 138 4.30 20.63 6.31
N ALA A 139 5.13 19.61 6.17
CA ALA A 139 6.57 19.71 6.31
C ALA A 139 7.22 20.63 5.24
N CYS A 140 6.73 20.61 3.98
CA CYS A 140 7.17 21.57 2.96
C CYS A 140 6.88 23.03 3.37
N ARG A 141 5.69 23.31 3.95
CA ARG A 141 5.38 24.65 4.49
C ARG A 141 6.33 25.06 5.60
N LEU A 142 6.58 24.16 6.56
CA LEU A 142 7.53 24.41 7.66
C LEU A 142 8.93 24.69 7.13
N ALA A 143 9.40 23.93 6.14
CA ALA A 143 10.71 24.17 5.53
C ALA A 143 10.82 25.59 4.94
N LYS A 144 9.80 26.03 4.18
CA LYS A 144 9.77 27.38 3.61
C LYS A 144 9.63 28.49 4.67
N GLN A 145 8.88 28.25 5.72
CA GLN A 145 8.75 29.19 6.85
C GLN A 145 10.07 29.32 7.62
N LYS A 146 10.81 28.21 7.81
CA LYS A 146 12.12 28.22 8.50
C LYS A 146 13.19 28.92 7.66
N ASP A 147 13.30 28.58 6.38
CA ASP A 147 14.20 29.21 5.43
C ASP A 147 13.65 29.10 3.99
N PRO A 148 13.21 30.20 3.38
CA PRO A 148 12.66 30.19 2.02
C PRO A 148 13.63 29.67 0.94
N ARG A 149 14.94 29.61 1.22
CA ARG A 149 15.98 29.10 0.31
C ARG A 149 16.02 27.58 0.24
N ILE A 150 15.46 26.87 1.23
CA ILE A 150 15.33 25.42 1.18
C ILE A 150 14.42 25.05 0.00
N ARG A 151 14.96 24.27 -0.95
CA ARG A 151 14.17 23.76 -2.06
C ARG A 151 13.40 22.53 -1.62
N THR A 152 12.12 22.45 -2.00
CA THR A 152 11.21 21.35 -1.64
C THR A 152 10.80 20.56 -2.88
N VAL A 153 10.87 19.24 -2.80
CA VAL A 153 10.51 18.36 -3.90
C VAL A 153 9.63 17.20 -3.43
N LEU A 154 8.59 16.92 -4.18
CA LEU A 154 7.69 15.80 -3.94
C LEU A 154 7.81 14.77 -5.05
N GLY A 155 7.75 13.50 -4.69
CA GLY A 155 7.64 12.38 -5.59
C GLY A 155 6.85 11.25 -4.92
N GLY A 156 6.83 10.08 -5.54
CA GLY A 156 6.21 8.89 -4.97
C GLY A 156 4.90 8.48 -5.64
N GLN A 157 4.35 7.37 -5.17
CA GLN A 157 3.23 6.68 -5.81
C GLN A 157 1.94 7.48 -5.82
N VAL A 158 1.76 8.46 -4.93
CA VAL A 158 0.55 9.31 -4.90
C VAL A 158 0.28 9.98 -6.25
N PHE A 159 1.31 10.26 -7.03
CA PHE A 159 1.20 10.87 -8.35
C PHE A 159 0.90 9.88 -9.49
N SER A 160 0.79 8.59 -9.18
CA SER A 160 0.42 7.54 -10.13
C SER A 160 -1.01 7.03 -9.97
N ASP A 161 -1.62 7.25 -8.80
CA ASP A 161 -2.91 6.65 -8.47
C ASP A 161 -3.95 7.64 -7.92
N GLN A 162 -3.56 8.67 -7.17
CA GLN A 162 -4.50 9.58 -6.51
C GLN A 162 -4.48 10.99 -7.11
N VAL A 163 -3.29 11.56 -7.29
CA VAL A 163 -3.09 12.93 -7.76
C VAL A 163 -2.33 12.87 -9.08
N MET A 164 -3.00 12.37 -10.12
CA MET A 164 -2.36 12.05 -11.40
C MET A 164 -2.28 13.26 -12.32
N VAL A 165 -1.14 13.43 -12.98
CA VAL A 165 -0.92 14.49 -13.98
C VAL A 165 -2.02 14.47 -15.05
N GLY A 166 -2.57 15.65 -15.32
CA GLY A 166 -3.64 15.84 -16.30
C GLY A 166 -5.03 15.46 -15.79
N THR A 167 -5.21 15.39 -14.48
CA THR A 167 -6.51 15.28 -13.82
C THR A 167 -6.84 16.56 -13.05
N PRO A 168 -8.13 16.87 -12.84
CA PRO A 168 -8.54 18.04 -12.06
C PRO A 168 -7.97 18.05 -10.63
N ASP A 169 -7.77 16.89 -10.02
CA ASP A 169 -7.19 16.77 -8.68
C ASP A 169 -5.72 17.19 -8.69
N PHE A 170 -4.97 16.90 -9.76
CA PHE A 170 -3.61 17.36 -9.93
C PHE A 170 -3.52 18.86 -10.12
N ASP A 171 -4.44 19.44 -10.88
CA ASP A 171 -4.47 20.88 -11.13
C ASP A 171 -4.73 21.64 -9.81
N TYR A 172 -5.71 21.21 -9.01
CA TYR A 172 -5.94 21.71 -7.65
C TYR A 172 -4.71 21.57 -6.75
N PHE A 173 -4.06 20.42 -6.82
CA PHE A 173 -2.85 20.16 -6.05
C PHE A 173 -1.74 21.16 -6.43
N MET A 174 -1.48 21.38 -7.71
CA MET A 174 -0.44 22.29 -8.17
C MET A 174 -0.72 23.76 -7.82
N GLU A 175 -1.99 24.17 -7.86
CA GLU A 175 -2.42 25.51 -7.49
C GLU A 175 -2.20 25.76 -5.99
N ARG A 176 -2.75 24.91 -5.12
CA ARG A 176 -2.69 25.09 -3.66
C ARG A 176 -1.30 24.88 -3.04
N THR A 177 -0.35 24.29 -3.79
CA THR A 177 1.03 24.05 -3.33
C THR A 177 2.05 25.02 -3.93
N ALA A 178 1.60 26.04 -4.68
CA ALA A 178 2.47 26.94 -5.44
C ALA A 178 3.56 27.62 -4.61
N ASP A 179 3.24 28.00 -3.38
CA ASP A 179 4.12 28.80 -2.53
C ASP A 179 5.17 27.98 -1.76
N TYR A 180 5.01 26.65 -1.71
CA TYR A 180 5.87 25.83 -0.81
C TYR A 180 6.31 24.47 -1.38
N VAL A 181 5.95 24.13 -2.61
CA VAL A 181 6.48 22.97 -3.34
C VAL A 181 7.17 23.46 -4.61
N ASP A 182 8.49 23.37 -4.67
CA ASP A 182 9.26 23.85 -5.82
C ASP A 182 9.21 22.87 -7.00
N ALA A 183 9.14 21.56 -6.74
CA ALA A 183 9.10 20.55 -7.78
C ALA A 183 8.26 19.33 -7.42
N VAL A 184 7.61 18.75 -8.43
CA VAL A 184 6.94 17.44 -8.37
C VAL A 184 7.57 16.53 -9.42
N ILE A 185 8.11 15.39 -8.96
CA ILE A 185 8.72 14.38 -9.82
C ILE A 185 7.77 13.17 -9.92
N VAL A 186 7.31 12.89 -11.13
CA VAL A 186 6.34 11.84 -11.42
C VAL A 186 7.00 10.69 -12.17
N GLY A 187 6.86 9.48 -11.62
CA GLY A 187 7.46 8.26 -12.17
C GLY A 187 8.78 7.90 -11.49
N GLU A 188 9.69 7.29 -12.25
CA GLU A 188 11.00 6.87 -11.76
C GLU A 188 11.88 8.06 -11.42
N GLY A 189 12.30 8.16 -10.16
CA GLY A 189 12.85 9.41 -9.61
C GLY A 189 14.36 9.58 -9.76
N GLU A 190 15.15 8.52 -9.89
CA GLU A 190 16.61 8.59 -9.71
C GLU A 190 17.28 9.56 -10.70
N ARG A 191 17.08 9.37 -12.00
CA ARG A 191 17.67 10.23 -13.03
C ARG A 191 17.02 11.61 -13.08
N MET A 192 15.71 11.66 -12.87
CA MET A 192 14.95 12.91 -12.89
C MET A 192 15.38 13.83 -11.74
N PHE A 193 15.48 13.26 -10.53
CA PHE A 193 15.90 14.03 -9.37
C PHE A 193 17.35 14.54 -9.51
N LEU A 194 18.25 13.71 -10.05
CA LEU A 194 19.61 14.15 -10.37
C LEU A 194 19.60 15.32 -11.37
N ALA A 195 18.86 15.20 -12.48
CA ALA A 195 18.79 16.28 -13.49
C ALA A 195 18.23 17.58 -12.90
N TRP A 196 17.26 17.47 -11.99
CA TRP A 196 16.72 18.63 -11.27
C TRP A 196 17.74 19.25 -10.30
N LEU A 197 18.48 18.44 -9.55
CA LEU A 197 19.54 18.91 -8.65
C LEU A 197 20.65 19.65 -9.40
N GLU A 198 21.02 19.14 -10.57
CA GLU A 198 22.06 19.73 -11.44
C GLU A 198 21.59 20.96 -12.23
N GLY A 199 20.31 21.35 -12.10
CA GLY A 199 19.75 22.48 -12.85
C GLY A 199 19.62 22.24 -14.35
N LYS A 200 19.59 20.99 -14.79
CA LYS A 200 19.43 20.60 -16.21
C LYS A 200 17.98 20.68 -16.72
N LEU A 201 17.03 20.87 -15.80
CA LEU A 201 15.61 20.99 -16.10
C LEU A 201 15.18 22.46 -16.07
N PRO A 202 14.14 22.87 -16.85
CA PRO A 202 13.69 24.26 -16.91
C PRO A 202 13.28 24.80 -15.53
N ALA A 203 13.88 25.91 -15.10
CA ALA A 203 13.59 26.54 -13.80
C ALA A 203 12.14 27.09 -13.69
N SER A 204 11.48 27.34 -14.81
CA SER A 204 10.08 27.80 -14.86
C SER A 204 9.06 26.65 -14.72
N GLN A 205 9.52 25.40 -14.80
CA GLN A 205 8.67 24.22 -14.72
C GLN A 205 8.69 23.66 -13.28
N ARG A 206 7.52 23.23 -12.79
CA ARG A 206 7.38 22.63 -11.45
C ARG A 206 7.03 21.14 -11.49
N VAL A 207 6.62 20.61 -12.62
CA VAL A 207 6.21 19.21 -12.79
C VAL A 207 7.14 18.54 -13.78
N PHE A 208 7.80 17.48 -13.35
CA PHE A 208 8.76 16.75 -14.17
C PHE A 208 8.34 15.29 -14.32
N THR A 209 8.38 14.79 -15.54
CA THR A 209 8.02 13.43 -15.93
C THR A 209 9.16 12.80 -16.72
N LEU A 210 9.13 11.51 -16.97
CA LEU A 210 10.15 10.85 -17.80
C LEU A 210 10.32 11.46 -19.19
N LYS A 211 9.31 12.21 -19.70
CA LYS A 211 9.41 12.93 -20.99
C LYS A 211 10.45 14.04 -20.97
N ASP A 212 10.67 14.66 -19.81
CA ASP A 212 11.61 15.77 -19.63
C ASP A 212 13.08 15.31 -19.64
N ILE A 213 13.31 14.00 -19.61
CA ILE A 213 14.63 13.34 -19.72
C ILE A 213 14.63 12.26 -20.81
N ASP A 214 13.92 12.49 -21.92
CA ASP A 214 13.88 11.60 -23.09
C ASP A 214 13.54 10.13 -22.73
N MET A 215 12.61 9.91 -21.78
CA MET A 215 12.21 8.59 -21.28
C MET A 215 13.37 7.73 -20.70
N GLN A 216 14.44 8.37 -20.29
CA GLN A 216 15.61 7.69 -19.74
C GLN A 216 15.33 7.15 -18.35
N THR A 217 15.27 5.84 -18.20
CA THR A 217 15.12 5.14 -16.93
C THR A 217 16.47 4.61 -16.42
N VAL A 218 16.52 4.20 -15.15
CA VAL A 218 17.71 3.56 -14.59
C VAL A 218 17.89 2.17 -15.20
N ASP A 219 19.13 1.84 -15.54
CA ASP A 219 19.49 0.46 -15.91
C ASP A 219 19.57 -0.39 -14.64
N LEU A 220 18.61 -1.30 -14.50
CA LEU A 220 18.52 -2.17 -13.32
C LEU A 220 19.68 -3.17 -13.21
N SER A 221 20.45 -3.38 -14.29
CA SER A 221 21.60 -4.31 -14.29
C SER A 221 22.84 -3.73 -13.57
N VAL A 222 22.86 -2.41 -13.34
CA VAL A 222 23.99 -1.70 -12.73
C VAL A 222 23.60 -0.81 -11.54
N VAL A 223 22.32 -0.85 -11.13
CA VAL A 223 21.84 -0.06 -10.01
C VAL A 223 22.41 -0.58 -8.69
N ASN A 224 22.82 0.34 -7.83
CA ASN A 224 23.27 -0.02 -6.48
C ASN A 224 22.11 -0.55 -5.62
N PRO A 225 22.39 -1.46 -4.68
CA PRO A 225 21.42 -1.85 -3.66
C PRO A 225 20.91 -0.63 -2.87
N PRO A 226 19.65 -0.67 -2.37
CA PRO A 226 19.14 0.39 -1.49
C PRO A 226 20.03 0.58 -0.26
N ASP A 227 20.32 1.82 0.12
CA ASP A 227 21.08 2.15 1.33
C ASP A 227 20.13 2.47 2.50
N TYR A 228 20.12 1.60 3.50
CA TYR A 228 19.30 1.72 4.71
C TYR A 228 20.09 2.24 5.92
N SER A 229 21.32 2.70 5.74
CA SER A 229 22.24 3.04 6.84
C SER A 229 21.74 4.15 7.79
N ASP A 230 20.81 4.98 7.32
CA ASP A 230 20.22 6.06 8.13
C ASP A 230 18.97 5.62 8.90
N LEU A 231 18.43 4.44 8.60
CA LEU A 231 17.13 3.98 9.09
C LEU A 231 17.30 3.00 10.24
N ASP A 232 16.49 3.13 11.27
CA ASP A 232 16.37 2.12 12.31
C ASP A 232 15.51 0.96 11.80
N LEU A 233 16.18 -0.08 11.31
CA LEU A 233 15.52 -1.25 10.74
C LEU A 233 14.88 -2.16 11.81
N SER A 234 15.16 -1.99 13.10
CA SER A 234 14.57 -2.79 14.18
C SER A 234 13.04 -2.68 14.26
N TYR A 235 12.48 -1.61 13.67
CA TYR A 235 11.02 -1.43 13.56
C TYR A 235 10.37 -2.24 12.46
N TYR A 236 11.15 -2.89 11.59
CA TYR A 236 10.63 -3.62 10.43
C TYR A 236 10.95 -5.11 10.52
N PRO A 237 9.95 -5.99 10.44
CA PRO A 237 10.18 -7.43 10.47
C PRO A 237 10.86 -7.94 9.21
N HIS A 238 10.82 -7.16 8.12
CA HIS A 238 11.41 -7.50 6.83
C HIS A 238 11.92 -6.25 6.11
N ILE A 239 12.92 -6.44 5.24
CA ILE A 239 13.45 -5.38 4.38
C ILE A 239 12.81 -5.47 3.00
N GLY A 240 12.29 -4.35 2.48
CA GLY A 240 11.77 -4.25 1.14
C GLY A 240 12.89 -4.20 0.10
N VAL A 241 12.90 -5.10 -0.85
CA VAL A 241 13.81 -5.14 -2.00
C VAL A 241 13.01 -5.29 -3.29
N TYR A 242 13.62 -5.03 -4.44
CA TYR A 242 12.97 -5.23 -5.72
C TYR A 242 13.92 -5.90 -6.73
N GLY A 243 13.39 -6.86 -7.48
CA GLY A 243 14.09 -7.51 -8.59
C GLY A 243 13.63 -7.00 -9.96
N SER A 244 12.46 -6.33 -10.01
CA SER A 244 11.89 -5.81 -11.24
C SER A 244 11.09 -4.53 -11.03
N ARG A 245 10.77 -3.84 -12.12
CA ARG A 245 9.84 -2.70 -12.18
C ARG A 245 8.83 -2.94 -13.29
N SER A 246 7.57 -2.59 -13.04
CA SER A 246 6.42 -2.84 -13.91
C SER A 246 5.95 -4.30 -13.91
N CYS A 247 5.02 -4.62 -14.79
CA CYS A 247 4.41 -5.93 -14.96
C CYS A 247 4.36 -6.29 -16.46
N PRO A 248 4.60 -7.55 -16.87
CA PRO A 248 4.46 -7.95 -18.27
C PRO A 248 3.01 -8.07 -18.74
N PHE A 249 2.03 -7.94 -17.84
CA PHE A 249 0.60 -8.01 -18.13
C PHE A 249 -0.05 -6.64 -18.11
N ASN A 250 -1.22 -6.53 -18.76
CA ASN A 250 -1.95 -5.28 -18.91
C ASN A 250 -3.42 -5.46 -18.49
N CYS A 251 -3.65 -5.77 -17.21
CA CYS A 251 -4.99 -5.90 -16.66
C CYS A 251 -5.70 -4.54 -16.67
N SER A 252 -6.99 -4.52 -17.03
CA SER A 252 -7.75 -3.28 -17.27
C SER A 252 -7.93 -2.38 -16.04
N PHE A 253 -7.78 -2.92 -14.84
CA PHE A 253 -7.94 -2.20 -13.57
C PHE A 253 -6.60 -1.71 -12.97
N CYS A 254 -5.45 -2.16 -13.54
CA CYS A 254 -4.15 -1.97 -12.92
C CYS A 254 -3.39 -0.78 -13.50
N SER A 255 -2.80 0.07 -12.64
CA SER A 255 -2.02 1.24 -13.03
C SER A 255 -0.51 1.00 -13.14
N GLU A 256 -0.01 -0.19 -12.78
CA GLU A 256 1.43 -0.48 -12.69
C GLU A 256 2.18 -0.24 -14.01
N THR A 257 1.63 -0.70 -15.14
CA THR A 257 2.25 -0.50 -16.45
C THR A 257 2.18 0.95 -16.93
N VAL A 258 1.18 1.72 -16.47
CA VAL A 258 1.06 3.15 -16.76
C VAL A 258 2.13 3.94 -16.00
N TYR A 259 2.38 3.56 -14.76
CA TYR A 259 3.34 4.25 -13.90
C TYR A 259 4.80 3.90 -14.23
N TRP A 260 5.13 2.59 -14.31
CA TRP A 260 6.49 2.11 -14.50
C TRP A 260 6.91 1.95 -15.97
N GLY A 261 5.94 2.02 -16.90
CA GLY A 261 6.17 1.78 -18.32
C GLY A 261 6.53 0.32 -18.63
N ARG A 262 7.55 0.12 -19.45
CA ARG A 262 7.97 -1.23 -19.89
C ARG A 262 8.54 -2.04 -18.73
N TYR A 263 8.21 -3.35 -18.67
CA TYR A 263 8.78 -4.29 -17.71
C TYR A 263 10.30 -4.39 -17.85
N ARG A 264 11.02 -4.30 -16.74
CA ARG A 264 12.48 -4.42 -16.62
C ARG A 264 12.83 -5.20 -15.37
N LYS A 265 13.89 -6.00 -15.41
CA LYS A 265 14.34 -6.80 -14.26
C LYS A 265 15.85 -6.70 -14.05
N LYS A 266 16.30 -6.89 -12.82
CA LYS A 266 17.69 -7.15 -12.45
C LYS A 266 18.10 -8.55 -12.91
N LYS A 267 19.40 -8.80 -13.00
CA LYS A 267 19.93 -10.17 -13.02
C LYS A 267 19.67 -10.81 -11.65
N ILE A 268 19.25 -12.07 -11.65
CA ILE A 268 18.93 -12.76 -10.39
C ILE A 268 20.15 -12.91 -9.48
N SER A 269 21.32 -13.16 -10.05
CA SER A 269 22.58 -13.20 -9.29
C SER A 269 22.84 -11.88 -8.54
N GLN A 270 22.58 -10.73 -9.18
CA GLN A 270 22.70 -9.41 -8.54
C GLN A 270 21.71 -9.23 -7.38
N LEU A 271 20.46 -9.68 -7.56
CA LEU A 271 19.45 -9.62 -6.49
C LEU A 271 19.86 -10.50 -5.29
N VAL A 272 20.37 -11.70 -5.53
CA VAL A 272 20.87 -12.57 -4.45
C VAL A 272 22.09 -11.96 -3.76
N ASP A 273 22.98 -11.30 -4.49
CA ASP A 273 24.10 -10.56 -3.88
C ASP A 273 23.63 -9.37 -3.06
N GLU A 274 22.53 -8.72 -3.42
CA GLU A 274 21.90 -7.71 -2.56
C GLU A 274 21.38 -8.32 -1.26
N PHE A 275 20.72 -9.49 -1.30
CA PHE A 275 20.27 -10.21 -0.10
C PHE A 275 21.45 -10.53 0.82
N LYS A 276 22.55 -11.06 0.26
CA LYS A 276 23.78 -11.34 1.04
C LYS A 276 24.32 -10.10 1.73
N ARG A 277 24.46 -8.98 0.99
CA ARG A 277 24.95 -7.71 1.58
C ARG A 277 24.06 -7.17 2.69
N LEU A 278 22.74 -7.27 2.53
CA LEU A 278 21.77 -6.85 3.55
C LEU A 278 21.81 -7.78 4.76
N TYR A 279 21.98 -9.09 4.54
CA TYR A 279 22.20 -10.05 5.61
C TYR A 279 23.51 -9.77 6.38
N ASP A 280 24.63 -9.63 5.67
CA ASP A 280 25.95 -9.42 6.28
C ASP A 280 25.99 -8.09 7.06
N ARG A 281 25.33 -7.03 6.54
CA ARG A 281 25.35 -5.70 7.15
C ARG A 281 24.34 -5.51 8.29
N HIS A 282 23.17 -6.12 8.18
CA HIS A 282 22.04 -5.85 9.06
C HIS A 282 21.46 -7.12 9.73
N SER A 283 22.04 -8.29 9.47
CA SER A 283 21.59 -9.59 9.99
C SER A 283 20.13 -9.95 9.61
N TYR A 284 19.60 -9.38 8.51
CA TYR A 284 18.25 -9.66 8.05
C TYR A 284 18.19 -10.88 7.14
N GLN A 285 17.25 -11.77 7.41
CA GLN A 285 16.99 -12.96 6.61
C GLN A 285 15.62 -12.92 5.92
N LEU A 286 14.76 -11.95 6.27
CA LEU A 286 13.40 -11.85 5.77
C LEU A 286 13.25 -10.65 4.83
N PHE A 287 12.90 -10.93 3.57
CA PHE A 287 12.79 -9.94 2.51
C PHE A 287 11.37 -9.86 1.94
N LEU A 288 10.88 -8.64 1.75
CA LEU A 288 9.67 -8.36 1.00
C LEU A 288 10.06 -7.95 -0.43
N LEU A 289 9.76 -8.79 -1.42
CA LEU A 289 9.89 -8.39 -2.81
C LEU A 289 8.73 -7.48 -3.21
N THR A 290 9.07 -6.23 -3.52
CA THR A 290 8.10 -5.18 -3.89
C THR A 290 7.79 -5.16 -5.38
N ASP A 291 8.19 -6.21 -6.09
CA ASP A 291 7.89 -6.43 -7.51
C ASP A 291 6.38 -6.52 -7.74
N SER A 292 5.89 -5.91 -8.82
CA SER A 292 4.48 -6.03 -9.20
C SER A 292 4.10 -7.48 -9.56
N LEU A 293 5.10 -8.31 -9.97
CA LEU A 293 4.90 -9.72 -10.30
C LEU A 293 6.23 -10.50 -10.31
N LEU A 294 6.27 -11.62 -9.58
CA LEU A 294 7.45 -12.50 -9.50
C LEU A 294 7.43 -13.68 -10.47
N ASN A 295 6.32 -13.96 -11.16
CA ASN A 295 6.23 -15.12 -12.08
C ASN A 295 7.43 -15.26 -13.02
N PRO A 296 8.00 -14.16 -13.60
CA PRO A 296 9.14 -14.28 -14.52
C PRO A 296 10.47 -14.64 -13.85
N THR A 297 10.57 -14.56 -12.53
CA THR A 297 11.85 -14.60 -11.79
C THR A 297 11.87 -15.59 -10.63
N VAL A 298 10.71 -15.98 -10.10
CA VAL A 298 10.58 -16.77 -8.88
C VAL A 298 11.37 -18.08 -8.88
N THR A 299 11.34 -18.83 -9.99
CA THR A 299 12.02 -20.11 -10.11
C THR A 299 13.55 -19.95 -10.13
N GLU A 300 14.04 -19.01 -10.95
CA GLU A 300 15.47 -18.70 -11.03
C GLU A 300 15.99 -18.15 -9.69
N LEU A 301 15.21 -17.30 -9.03
CA LEU A 301 15.56 -16.75 -7.70
C LEU A 301 15.67 -17.85 -6.64
N ALA A 302 14.67 -18.72 -6.56
CA ALA A 302 14.67 -19.84 -5.61
C ALA A 302 15.89 -20.76 -5.82
N GLN A 303 16.18 -21.13 -7.08
CA GLN A 303 17.33 -21.98 -7.38
C GLN A 303 18.66 -21.28 -7.05
N THR A 304 18.81 -20.01 -7.41
CA THR A 304 20.04 -19.25 -7.13
C THR A 304 20.28 -19.10 -5.62
N ILE A 305 19.22 -18.92 -4.82
CA ILE A 305 19.35 -18.90 -3.36
C ILE A 305 19.80 -20.25 -2.82
N ILE A 306 19.22 -21.36 -3.28
CA ILE A 306 19.64 -22.72 -2.90
C ILE A 306 21.14 -22.93 -3.23
N ASP A 307 21.54 -22.59 -4.44
CA ASP A 307 22.92 -22.75 -4.90
C ASP A 307 23.91 -21.86 -4.13
N SER A 308 23.43 -20.76 -3.58
CA SER A 308 24.25 -19.85 -2.77
C SER A 308 24.59 -20.38 -1.38
N GLY A 309 23.87 -21.38 -0.88
CA GLY A 309 24.02 -21.92 0.47
C GLY A 309 23.49 -21.01 1.60
N TYR A 310 22.94 -19.86 1.28
CA TYR A 310 22.31 -18.96 2.27
C TYR A 310 20.85 -19.39 2.54
N SER A 311 20.40 -19.15 3.77
CA SER A 311 19.01 -19.33 4.16
C SER A 311 18.30 -17.97 4.24
N PHE A 312 17.66 -17.59 3.14
CA PHE A 312 16.81 -16.39 3.06
C PHE A 312 15.35 -16.79 3.00
N TYR A 313 14.49 -15.90 3.50
CA TYR A 313 13.04 -16.04 3.41
C TYR A 313 12.48 -14.81 2.70
N TRP A 314 11.56 -15.04 1.79
CA TRP A 314 11.02 -13.95 0.98
C TRP A 314 9.58 -14.20 0.55
N ASP A 315 8.86 -13.12 0.32
CA ASP A 315 7.49 -13.13 -0.15
C ASP A 315 7.32 -12.20 -1.36
N GLY A 316 6.18 -12.29 -2.05
CA GLY A 316 5.86 -11.37 -3.13
C GLY A 316 4.62 -11.76 -3.91
N TYR A 317 4.34 -11.00 -4.96
CA TYR A 317 3.13 -11.14 -5.77
C TYR A 317 3.27 -12.16 -6.88
N LEU A 318 2.28 -13.04 -6.99
CA LEU A 318 2.14 -14.02 -8.04
C LEU A 318 0.77 -13.95 -8.72
N ARG A 319 0.71 -14.52 -9.91
CA ARG A 319 -0.48 -14.72 -10.71
C ARG A 319 -0.62 -16.22 -10.98
N ALA A 320 -1.84 -16.77 -11.09
CA ALA A 320 -2.11 -18.19 -11.29
C ALA A 320 -1.72 -18.70 -12.69
N ASP A 321 -0.51 -18.40 -13.15
CA ASP A 321 0.06 -18.82 -14.42
C ASP A 321 0.62 -20.27 -14.34
N PRO A 322 0.94 -20.93 -15.48
CA PRO A 322 1.38 -22.32 -15.48
C PRO A 322 2.49 -22.69 -14.49
N PRO A 323 3.56 -21.88 -14.28
CA PRO A 323 4.59 -22.24 -13.31
C PRO A 323 4.08 -22.35 -11.87
N VAL A 324 3.06 -21.57 -11.48
CA VAL A 324 2.50 -21.55 -10.11
C VAL A 324 1.61 -22.76 -9.84
N ARG A 325 1.08 -23.37 -10.89
CA ARG A 325 0.22 -24.55 -10.82
C ARG A 325 0.97 -25.87 -10.73
N ASN A 326 2.29 -25.82 -10.92
CA ASN A 326 3.16 -26.98 -10.88
C ASN A 326 3.71 -27.19 -9.46
N VAL A 327 3.42 -28.34 -8.86
CA VAL A 327 3.81 -28.70 -7.49
C VAL A 327 5.33 -28.78 -7.35
N ASP A 328 6.06 -29.29 -8.34
CA ASP A 328 7.53 -29.38 -8.27
C ASP A 328 8.17 -27.99 -8.19
N ASN A 329 7.61 -27.03 -8.94
CA ASN A 329 8.04 -25.63 -8.87
C ASN A 329 7.76 -25.03 -7.48
N THR A 330 6.56 -25.21 -6.95
CA THR A 330 6.22 -24.65 -5.63
C THR A 330 7.05 -25.26 -4.50
N LEU A 331 7.36 -26.55 -4.57
CA LEU A 331 8.29 -27.22 -3.65
C LEU A 331 9.72 -26.67 -3.79
N LEU A 332 10.20 -26.43 -5.02
CA LEU A 332 11.49 -25.78 -5.26
C LEU A 332 11.52 -24.38 -4.66
N TRP A 333 10.48 -23.57 -4.91
CA TRP A 333 10.40 -22.22 -4.37
C TRP A 333 10.41 -22.21 -2.85
N ARG A 334 9.68 -23.14 -2.22
CA ARG A 334 9.67 -23.29 -0.76
C ARG A 334 11.06 -23.64 -0.21
N ARG A 335 11.79 -24.53 -0.86
CA ARG A 335 13.19 -24.87 -0.50
C ARG A 335 14.11 -23.66 -0.66
N GLY A 336 13.88 -22.81 -1.66
CA GLY A 336 14.58 -21.54 -1.87
C GLY A 336 14.13 -20.41 -0.96
N GLY A 337 13.26 -20.70 0.04
CA GLY A 337 12.83 -19.74 1.05
C GLY A 337 11.60 -18.90 0.72
N PHE A 338 10.90 -19.15 -0.40
CA PHE A 338 9.63 -18.50 -0.70
C PHE A 338 8.57 -19.01 0.26
N TYR A 339 8.15 -18.15 1.21
CA TYR A 339 7.31 -18.60 2.31
C TYR A 339 5.86 -18.10 2.20
N ARG A 340 5.61 -17.02 1.44
CA ARG A 340 4.28 -16.46 1.25
C ARG A 340 4.09 -15.93 -0.17
N ALA A 341 3.03 -16.38 -0.81
CA ALA A 341 2.57 -15.91 -2.11
C ALA A 341 1.38 -14.99 -1.95
N LYS A 342 1.45 -13.78 -2.50
CA LYS A 342 0.34 -12.84 -2.62
C LYS A 342 -0.29 -13.00 -4.00
N LEU A 343 -1.39 -13.75 -4.07
CA LEU A 343 -2.06 -14.11 -5.31
C LEU A 343 -3.14 -13.11 -5.68
N GLY A 344 -2.99 -12.42 -6.81
CA GLY A 344 -4.06 -11.63 -7.39
C GLY A 344 -5.04 -12.53 -8.13
N LEU A 345 -6.13 -12.94 -7.47
CA LEU A 345 -7.19 -13.78 -8.02
C LEU A 345 -8.36 -12.97 -8.57
N GLU A 346 -8.67 -11.88 -7.91
CA GLU A 346 -9.62 -10.82 -8.22
C GLU A 346 -11.09 -11.24 -8.17
N SER A 347 -11.51 -12.33 -8.85
CA SER A 347 -12.91 -12.74 -8.92
C SER A 347 -13.05 -14.25 -9.13
N GLY A 348 -14.13 -14.83 -8.63
CA GLY A 348 -14.57 -16.19 -8.94
C GLY A 348 -15.41 -16.29 -10.21
N SER A 349 -15.74 -15.16 -10.86
CA SER A 349 -16.51 -15.14 -12.10
C SER A 349 -15.61 -15.14 -13.33
N PRO A 350 -15.74 -16.13 -14.23
CA PRO A 350 -15.05 -16.13 -15.52
C PRO A 350 -15.33 -14.87 -16.36
N LYS A 351 -16.55 -14.37 -16.30
CA LYS A 351 -16.99 -13.16 -17.02
C LYS A 351 -16.26 -11.91 -16.50
N VAL A 352 -16.16 -11.76 -15.18
CA VAL A 352 -15.45 -10.63 -14.58
C VAL A 352 -13.95 -10.72 -14.86
N LEU A 353 -13.33 -11.90 -14.73
CA LEU A 353 -11.92 -12.11 -15.07
C LEU A 353 -11.62 -11.79 -16.55
N GLN A 354 -12.53 -12.11 -17.46
CA GLN A 354 -12.41 -11.73 -18.87
C GLN A 354 -12.47 -10.22 -19.07
N LYS A 355 -13.44 -9.52 -18.44
CA LYS A 355 -13.54 -8.06 -18.47
C LYS A 355 -12.29 -7.37 -17.90
N MET A 356 -11.70 -7.94 -16.87
CA MET A 356 -10.45 -7.45 -16.28
C MET A 356 -9.23 -7.67 -17.19
N GLY A 357 -9.35 -8.47 -18.25
CA GLY A 357 -8.21 -8.88 -19.06
C GLY A 357 -7.20 -9.71 -18.26
N LYS A 358 -7.66 -10.39 -17.21
CA LYS A 358 -6.78 -11.14 -16.30
C LYS A 358 -6.13 -12.34 -16.97
N GLY A 359 -6.82 -13.02 -17.91
CA GLY A 359 -6.29 -14.16 -18.69
C GLY A 359 -5.99 -15.41 -17.85
N ILE A 360 -6.66 -15.57 -16.70
CA ILE A 360 -6.66 -16.79 -15.88
C ILE A 360 -8.06 -17.38 -15.84
N SER A 361 -8.18 -18.66 -15.54
CA SER A 361 -9.46 -19.36 -15.39
C SER A 361 -9.64 -19.90 -13.98
N ILE A 362 -10.86 -20.23 -13.60
CA ILE A 362 -11.16 -20.78 -12.27
C ILE A 362 -10.41 -22.09 -12.00
N PRO A 363 -10.31 -23.05 -12.93
CA PRO A 363 -9.44 -24.22 -12.74
C PRO A 363 -7.97 -23.83 -12.46
N HIS A 364 -7.42 -22.85 -13.18
CA HIS A 364 -6.05 -22.38 -12.95
C HIS A 364 -5.87 -21.76 -11.54
N VAL A 365 -6.89 -21.03 -11.06
CA VAL A 365 -6.90 -20.48 -9.70
C VAL A 365 -6.83 -21.61 -8.67
N LYS A 366 -7.69 -22.63 -8.81
CA LYS A 366 -7.73 -23.79 -7.91
C LYS A 366 -6.39 -24.53 -7.87
N GLU A 367 -5.85 -24.86 -9.04
CA GLU A 367 -4.55 -25.53 -9.18
C GLU A 367 -3.43 -24.74 -8.49
N ALA A 368 -3.35 -23.42 -8.72
CA ALA A 368 -2.30 -22.57 -8.16
C ALA A 368 -2.38 -22.48 -6.64
N VAL A 369 -3.59 -22.24 -6.09
CA VAL A 369 -3.79 -22.16 -4.64
C VAL A 369 -3.46 -23.48 -3.96
N CYS A 370 -3.92 -24.61 -4.52
CA CYS A 370 -3.63 -25.95 -3.98
C CYS A 370 -2.13 -26.30 -4.06
N ALA A 371 -1.45 -26.00 -5.16
CA ALA A 371 -0.02 -26.31 -5.33
C ALA A 371 0.86 -25.53 -4.34
N LEU A 372 0.55 -24.24 -4.12
CA LEU A 372 1.27 -23.43 -3.14
C LEU A 372 1.02 -23.89 -1.71
N ALA A 373 -0.23 -24.17 -1.36
CA ALA A 373 -0.59 -24.65 -0.03
C ALA A 373 0.04 -26.02 0.26
N TYR A 374 0.04 -26.94 -0.71
CA TYR A 374 0.70 -28.24 -0.58
C TYR A 374 2.19 -28.10 -0.26
N ALA A 375 2.88 -27.15 -0.87
CA ALA A 375 4.28 -26.84 -0.57
C ALA A 375 4.47 -26.14 0.79
N GLY A 376 3.39 -25.80 1.51
CA GLY A 376 3.43 -25.07 2.77
C GLY A 376 3.68 -23.58 2.62
N ILE A 377 3.57 -23.05 1.40
CA ILE A 377 3.67 -21.60 1.12
C ILE A 377 2.36 -20.93 1.52
N LYS A 378 2.43 -19.93 2.40
CA LYS A 378 1.25 -19.15 2.82
C LYS A 378 0.59 -18.49 1.61
N THR A 379 -0.68 -18.76 1.39
CA THR A 379 -1.45 -18.22 0.25
C THR A 379 -2.29 -17.04 0.70
N THR A 380 -1.78 -15.84 0.51
CA THR A 380 -2.56 -14.60 0.65
C THR A 380 -3.30 -14.33 -0.64
N THR A 381 -4.62 -14.39 -0.63
CA THR A 381 -5.45 -14.21 -1.84
C THR A 381 -6.04 -12.80 -1.87
N ALA A 382 -5.86 -12.10 -3.00
CA ALA A 382 -6.43 -10.77 -3.23
C ALA A 382 -7.68 -10.87 -4.12
N TRP A 383 -8.74 -10.21 -3.66
CA TRP A 383 -10.07 -10.20 -4.27
C TRP A 383 -10.55 -8.78 -4.50
N MET A 384 -11.38 -8.60 -5.51
CA MET A 384 -11.98 -7.32 -5.88
C MET A 384 -13.48 -7.46 -6.04
N VAL A 385 -14.25 -6.54 -5.46
CA VAL A 385 -15.69 -6.42 -5.65
C VAL A 385 -16.05 -5.07 -6.26
N GLY A 386 -17.21 -5.00 -6.90
CA GLY A 386 -17.67 -3.75 -7.51
C GLY A 386 -17.01 -3.42 -8.84
N HIS A 387 -16.42 -4.41 -9.54
CA HIS A 387 -15.95 -4.20 -10.90
C HIS A 387 -17.13 -3.84 -11.83
N PRO A 388 -16.99 -2.87 -12.75
CA PRO A 388 -18.06 -2.46 -13.67
C PRO A 388 -18.71 -3.64 -14.37
N GLY A 389 -20.03 -3.78 -14.18
CA GLY A 389 -20.84 -4.86 -14.72
C GLY A 389 -20.70 -6.21 -14.03
N GLU A 390 -20.14 -6.24 -12.81
CA GLU A 390 -20.23 -7.39 -11.91
C GLU A 390 -21.69 -7.53 -11.42
N THR A 391 -22.32 -8.67 -11.69
CA THR A 391 -23.68 -8.98 -11.22
C THR A 391 -23.64 -9.63 -9.84
N GLU A 392 -24.82 -9.77 -9.21
CA GLU A 392 -24.96 -10.51 -7.96
C GLU A 392 -24.54 -12.00 -8.11
N GLU A 393 -24.80 -12.58 -9.27
CA GLU A 393 -24.36 -13.94 -9.61
C GLU A 393 -22.81 -14.03 -9.68
N ASP A 394 -22.17 -13.06 -10.34
CA ASP A 394 -20.71 -13.00 -10.43
C ASP A 394 -20.07 -12.88 -9.03
N PHE A 395 -20.67 -12.07 -8.16
CA PHE A 395 -20.25 -11.90 -6.77
C PHE A 395 -20.40 -13.22 -5.97
N ARG A 396 -21.55 -13.90 -6.12
CA ARG A 396 -21.80 -15.19 -5.45
C ARG A 396 -20.77 -16.25 -5.89
N MET A 397 -20.42 -16.33 -7.19
CA MET A 397 -19.36 -17.22 -7.68
C MET A 397 -18.02 -16.96 -6.98
N THR A 398 -17.74 -15.72 -6.61
CA THR A 398 -16.53 -15.38 -5.85
C THR A 398 -16.60 -15.94 -4.44
N LEU A 399 -17.72 -15.80 -3.74
CA LEU A 399 -17.90 -16.36 -2.39
C LEU A 399 -17.84 -17.89 -2.40
N ASP A 400 -18.49 -18.54 -3.37
CA ASP A 400 -18.50 -20.00 -3.53
C ASP A 400 -17.07 -20.54 -3.75
N LEU A 401 -16.27 -19.85 -4.58
CA LEU A 401 -14.86 -20.22 -4.82
C LEU A 401 -14.00 -20.08 -3.55
N ILE A 402 -14.22 -19.04 -2.77
CA ILE A 402 -13.52 -18.84 -1.48
C ILE A 402 -13.87 -19.96 -0.50
N GLU A 403 -15.14 -20.33 -0.42
CA GLU A 403 -15.60 -21.43 0.44
C GLU A 403 -15.00 -22.77 0.01
N GLU A 404 -14.95 -23.05 -1.29
CA GLU A 404 -14.30 -24.25 -1.84
C GLU A 404 -12.80 -24.32 -1.50
N LEU A 405 -12.10 -23.17 -1.54
CA LEU A 405 -10.66 -23.07 -1.33
C LEU A 405 -10.26 -22.76 0.12
N LYS A 406 -11.19 -22.62 1.05
CA LYS A 406 -10.94 -22.11 2.42
C LYS A 406 -9.77 -22.78 3.14
N ASP A 407 -9.59 -24.09 2.95
CA ASP A 407 -8.53 -24.85 3.64
C ASP A 407 -7.13 -24.68 3.00
N TYR A 408 -7.08 -24.10 1.82
CA TYR A 408 -5.86 -23.80 1.08
C TYR A 408 -5.51 -22.30 1.09
N ILE A 409 -6.35 -21.45 1.69
CA ILE A 409 -6.13 -20.01 1.83
C ILE A 409 -5.57 -19.71 3.22
N TYR A 410 -4.43 -19.02 3.27
CA TYR A 410 -3.85 -18.52 4.51
C TYR A 410 -4.62 -17.32 5.05
N GLU A 411 -4.83 -16.32 4.20
CA GLU A 411 -5.58 -15.09 4.48
C GLU A 411 -6.23 -14.53 3.22
N VAL A 412 -7.23 -13.70 3.39
CA VAL A 412 -7.89 -12.97 2.31
C VAL A 412 -7.61 -11.47 2.39
N LYS A 413 -7.44 -10.85 1.24
CA LYS A 413 -7.38 -9.38 1.08
C LYS A 413 -8.48 -8.96 0.14
N LEU A 414 -9.36 -8.08 0.61
CA LEU A 414 -10.44 -7.55 -0.19
C LEU A 414 -10.17 -6.08 -0.54
N GLN A 415 -10.42 -5.72 -1.78
CA GLN A 415 -10.50 -4.34 -2.24
C GLN A 415 -11.79 -4.14 -3.02
N TYR A 416 -12.37 -2.94 -2.96
CA TYR A 416 -13.39 -2.55 -3.94
C TYR A 416 -12.71 -1.94 -5.17
N PHE A 417 -13.37 -2.04 -6.31
CA PHE A 417 -12.89 -1.47 -7.56
C PHE A 417 -12.68 0.05 -7.41
N LYS A 418 -11.53 0.54 -7.87
CA LYS A 418 -11.19 1.96 -7.92
C LYS A 418 -11.00 2.39 -9.36
N TYR A 419 -11.71 3.42 -9.76
CA TYR A 419 -11.54 4.03 -11.07
C TYR A 419 -10.50 5.14 -11.01
N TYR A 420 -9.53 5.08 -11.91
CA TYR A 420 -8.51 6.11 -12.08
C TYR A 420 -8.67 6.76 -13.45
N LEU A 421 -8.92 8.06 -13.51
CA LEU A 421 -9.23 8.79 -14.75
C LEU A 421 -8.20 8.58 -15.87
N ARG A 422 -6.94 8.38 -15.54
CA ARG A 422 -5.85 8.20 -16.51
C ARG A 422 -4.84 7.11 -16.10
N GLY A 423 -5.09 6.41 -15.02
CA GLY A 423 -4.14 5.47 -14.44
C GLY A 423 -4.27 4.04 -14.94
N GLN A 424 -5.42 3.71 -15.52
CA GLN A 424 -5.70 2.35 -16.00
C GLN A 424 -5.67 2.30 -17.52
N PRO A 425 -5.06 1.29 -18.12
CA PRO A 425 -4.87 1.22 -19.59
C PRO A 425 -6.15 1.33 -20.40
N GLN A 426 -7.29 0.88 -19.85
CA GLN A 426 -8.60 0.90 -20.52
C GLN A 426 -9.59 1.87 -19.89
N SER A 427 -9.14 2.85 -19.13
CA SER A 427 -10.02 3.83 -18.49
C SER A 427 -10.85 4.63 -19.51
N VAL A 428 -10.31 4.87 -20.69
CA VAL A 428 -11.04 5.52 -21.79
C VAL A 428 -12.20 4.66 -22.26
N SER A 429 -12.01 3.36 -22.45
CA SER A 429 -13.08 2.43 -22.85
C SER A 429 -14.21 2.38 -21.82
N TRP A 430 -13.90 2.48 -20.55
CA TRP A 430 -14.93 2.56 -19.51
C TRP A 430 -15.65 3.89 -19.50
N ALA A 431 -14.95 4.99 -19.74
CA ALA A 431 -15.56 6.31 -19.86
C ALA A 431 -16.49 6.44 -21.07
N GLU A 432 -16.27 5.68 -22.14
CA GLU A 432 -17.18 5.61 -23.30
C GLU A 432 -18.51 4.91 -22.96
N ASN A 433 -18.51 3.99 -22.01
CA ASN A 433 -19.67 3.19 -21.60
C ASN A 433 -20.31 3.65 -20.29
N SER A 434 -19.61 4.45 -19.50
CA SER A 434 -20.03 4.86 -18.16
C SER A 434 -19.38 6.19 -17.80
N TYR A 435 -20.16 7.16 -17.37
CA TYR A 435 -19.66 8.48 -17.03
C TYR A 435 -18.99 8.46 -15.65
N PRO A 436 -17.77 9.03 -15.52
CA PRO A 436 -17.15 9.19 -14.20
C PRO A 436 -17.86 10.29 -13.40
N VAL A 437 -18.17 9.99 -12.15
CA VAL A 437 -18.78 10.92 -11.20
C VAL A 437 -17.92 11.06 -9.95
N LEU A 438 -17.97 12.24 -9.33
CA LEU A 438 -17.25 12.53 -8.09
C LEU A 438 -17.90 11.78 -6.92
N LEU A 439 -17.09 11.14 -6.09
CA LEU A 439 -17.56 10.56 -4.84
C LEU A 439 -17.75 11.66 -3.76
N TYR A 440 -16.89 12.67 -3.78
CA TYR A 440 -16.95 13.81 -2.85
C TYR A 440 -17.29 15.11 -3.58
N PRO A 441 -17.93 16.08 -2.88
CA PRO A 441 -18.36 17.33 -3.50
C PRO A 441 -17.20 18.13 -4.11
N GLU A 442 -17.46 18.76 -5.24
CA GLU A 442 -16.46 19.58 -5.95
C GLU A 442 -15.90 20.71 -5.07
N TRP A 443 -16.78 21.37 -4.28
CA TRP A 443 -16.38 22.45 -3.36
C TRP A 443 -15.34 22.05 -2.30
N ALA A 444 -15.14 20.74 -2.05
CA ALA A 444 -14.17 20.23 -1.09
C ALA A 444 -12.81 19.84 -1.74
N GLY A 445 -12.64 20.02 -3.04
CA GLY A 445 -11.46 19.56 -3.78
C GLY A 445 -10.14 20.12 -3.27
N ASP A 446 -10.14 21.34 -2.76
CA ASP A 446 -8.99 21.99 -2.13
C ASP A 446 -8.59 21.39 -0.77
N MET A 447 -9.51 20.68 -0.10
CA MET A 447 -9.31 20.07 1.21
C MET A 447 -9.10 18.55 1.17
N LEU A 448 -9.06 17.92 0.01
CA LEU A 448 -8.94 16.47 -0.14
C LEU A 448 -7.60 16.08 -0.77
N VAL A 449 -7.15 14.84 -0.51
CA VAL A 449 -6.05 14.25 -1.27
C VAL A 449 -6.47 14.08 -2.72
N SER A 450 -7.62 13.47 -2.95
CA SER A 450 -8.30 13.41 -4.23
C SER A 450 -9.80 13.36 -4.02
N ARG A 451 -10.57 13.81 -5.02
CA ARG A 451 -12.03 13.79 -4.95
C ARG A 451 -12.62 12.40 -5.10
N THR A 452 -11.81 11.43 -5.45
CA THR A 452 -12.17 10.05 -5.75
C THR A 452 -13.28 9.95 -6.81
N TRP A 453 -13.06 9.16 -7.83
CA TRP A 453 -13.99 8.97 -8.93
C TRP A 453 -14.60 7.59 -8.87
N ARG A 454 -15.85 7.48 -9.28
CA ARG A 454 -16.52 6.22 -9.59
C ARG A 454 -17.14 6.30 -10.98
N LEU A 455 -17.48 5.16 -11.54
CA LEU A 455 -18.28 5.13 -12.77
C LEU A 455 -19.77 5.14 -12.43
N ASP A 456 -20.57 5.82 -13.25
CA ASP A 456 -22.03 5.79 -13.16
C ASP A 456 -22.56 4.52 -13.87
N CYS A 457 -22.32 3.38 -13.23
CA CYS A 457 -22.71 2.06 -13.72
C CYS A 457 -22.92 1.09 -12.57
N GLU A 458 -23.56 -0.05 -12.88
CA GLU A 458 -23.71 -1.14 -11.92
C GLU A 458 -22.41 -1.96 -11.76
N PRO A 459 -22.14 -2.43 -10.53
CA PRO A 459 -22.90 -2.18 -9.31
C PRO A 459 -22.75 -0.74 -8.81
N SER A 460 -23.80 -0.21 -8.18
CA SER A 460 -23.76 1.11 -7.52
C SER A 460 -22.73 1.14 -6.39
N TRP A 461 -22.41 2.35 -5.88
CA TRP A 461 -21.51 2.48 -4.73
C TRP A 461 -22.07 1.78 -3.49
N GLU A 462 -23.35 1.97 -3.21
CA GLU A 462 -24.06 1.38 -2.08
C GLU A 462 -24.04 -0.15 -2.17
N GLU A 463 -24.29 -0.70 -3.35
CA GLU A 463 -24.24 -2.14 -3.60
C GLU A 463 -22.82 -2.70 -3.48
N THR A 464 -21.82 -1.96 -3.97
CA THR A 464 -20.41 -2.33 -3.83
C THR A 464 -20.01 -2.44 -2.35
N ILE A 465 -20.41 -1.49 -1.52
CA ILE A 465 -20.13 -1.52 -0.08
C ILE A 465 -20.92 -2.63 0.63
N ASP A 466 -22.17 -2.87 0.22
CA ASP A 466 -22.92 -4.02 0.72
C ASP A 466 -22.20 -5.35 0.42
N ARG A 467 -21.72 -5.53 -0.80
CA ARG A 467 -20.92 -6.70 -1.18
C ARG A 467 -19.61 -6.81 -0.38
N VAL A 468 -18.93 -5.70 -0.10
CA VAL A 468 -17.75 -5.69 0.80
C VAL A 468 -18.13 -6.25 2.17
N ASN A 469 -19.22 -5.77 2.77
CA ASN A 469 -19.68 -6.24 4.08
C ASN A 469 -20.03 -7.73 4.05
N ARG A 470 -20.80 -8.17 3.05
CA ARG A 470 -21.20 -9.58 2.88
C ARG A 470 -19.99 -10.50 2.63
N PHE A 471 -18.98 -10.03 1.89
CA PHE A 471 -17.73 -10.74 1.70
C PHE A 471 -16.98 -10.94 3.02
N MET A 472 -16.86 -9.89 3.81
CA MET A 472 -16.20 -9.95 5.11
C MET A 472 -16.93 -10.89 6.08
N ASP A 473 -18.25 -10.84 6.12
CA ASP A 473 -19.08 -11.76 6.90
C ASP A 473 -18.90 -13.21 6.48
N HIS A 474 -18.84 -13.45 5.18
CA HIS A 474 -18.64 -14.78 4.65
C HIS A 474 -17.28 -15.34 5.08
N CYS A 475 -16.20 -14.55 4.92
CA CYS A 475 -14.87 -14.96 5.36
C CYS A 475 -14.80 -15.21 6.86
N GLN A 476 -15.42 -14.37 7.69
CA GLN A 476 -15.47 -14.55 9.13
C GLN A 476 -16.19 -15.86 9.53
N ARG A 477 -17.34 -16.16 8.91
CA ARG A 477 -18.05 -17.43 9.13
C ARG A 477 -17.23 -18.66 8.74
N LEU A 478 -16.38 -18.55 7.73
CA LEU A 478 -15.46 -19.60 7.29
C LEU A 478 -14.19 -19.70 8.16
N GLY A 479 -14.00 -18.79 9.11
CA GLY A 479 -12.77 -18.69 9.90
C GLY A 479 -11.55 -18.31 9.04
N LEU A 480 -11.77 -17.55 7.95
CA LEU A 480 -10.71 -17.05 7.09
C LEU A 480 -10.23 -15.70 7.61
N PRO A 481 -8.97 -15.59 8.04
CA PRO A 481 -8.40 -14.33 8.50
C PRO A 481 -8.34 -13.30 7.38
N SER A 482 -8.53 -12.05 7.75
CA SER A 482 -8.29 -10.90 6.90
C SER A 482 -7.27 -9.97 7.57
N ASN A 483 -6.42 -9.30 6.81
CA ASN A 483 -5.33 -8.47 7.35
C ASN A 483 -5.79 -7.16 8.02
N TYR A 484 -6.86 -7.20 8.80
CA TYR A 484 -7.44 -6.00 9.39
C TYR A 484 -7.14 -5.84 10.89
N SER A 485 -6.57 -6.88 11.52
CA SER A 485 -6.08 -6.82 12.89
C SER A 485 -4.84 -7.70 13.10
N LEU A 486 -4.08 -7.43 14.17
CA LEU A 486 -2.96 -8.28 14.58
C LEU A 486 -3.42 -9.65 15.09
N GLU A 487 -4.60 -9.69 15.68
CA GLU A 487 -5.25 -10.91 16.13
C GLU A 487 -5.51 -11.85 14.95
N ASP A 488 -6.03 -11.32 13.83
CA ASP A 488 -6.24 -12.07 12.59
C ASP A 488 -4.94 -12.68 12.04
N VAL A 489 -3.81 -11.98 12.15
CA VAL A 489 -2.50 -12.49 11.71
C VAL A 489 -2.05 -13.69 12.56
N ASN A 490 -2.21 -13.60 13.88
CA ASN A 490 -1.88 -14.71 14.78
C ASN A 490 -2.80 -15.91 14.57
N ASP A 491 -4.06 -15.66 14.30
CA ASP A 491 -5.05 -16.71 13.99
C ASP A 491 -4.77 -17.36 12.64
N ALA A 492 -4.35 -16.60 11.65
CA ALA A 492 -3.92 -17.11 10.36
C ALA A 492 -2.76 -18.10 10.50
N ASP A 493 -1.74 -17.78 11.29
CA ASP A 493 -0.60 -18.67 11.52
C ASP A 493 -1.00 -19.96 12.27
N ARG A 494 -1.81 -19.84 13.31
CA ARG A 494 -2.31 -21.01 14.07
C ARG A 494 -3.14 -21.93 13.18
N ARG A 495 -4.04 -21.36 12.40
CA ARG A 495 -4.88 -22.08 11.45
C ARG A 495 -4.04 -22.76 10.37
N TRP A 496 -3.09 -22.03 9.76
CA TRP A 496 -2.23 -22.55 8.69
C TRP A 496 -1.40 -23.75 9.14
N LYS A 497 -0.77 -23.68 10.31
CA LYS A 497 -0.01 -24.79 10.90
C LYS A 497 -0.86 -26.04 11.12
N LYS A 498 -2.14 -25.86 11.45
CA LYS A 498 -3.07 -26.98 11.67
C LYS A 498 -3.51 -27.62 10.35
N LEU A 499 -3.73 -26.82 9.31
CA LEU A 499 -4.26 -27.28 8.02
C LEU A 499 -3.17 -27.82 7.09
N GLN A 500 -1.96 -27.28 7.16
CA GLN A 500 -0.87 -27.59 6.25
C GLN A 500 0.30 -28.26 7.00
N PRO A 501 0.33 -29.60 7.09
CA PRO A 501 1.37 -30.34 7.80
C PRO A 501 2.78 -30.15 7.18
N ASN A 502 2.85 -29.78 5.91
CA ASN A 502 4.08 -29.37 5.23
C ASN A 502 4.43 -27.89 5.42
N ALA A 503 3.61 -27.14 6.14
CA ALA A 503 3.94 -25.79 6.58
C ALA A 503 5.14 -25.88 7.52
N VAL A 504 6.27 -25.85 6.93
CA VAL A 504 7.57 -26.07 7.51
C VAL A 504 7.97 -24.88 8.35
N PRO A 505 8.95 -25.11 9.16
CA PRO A 505 9.15 -24.76 10.55
C PRO A 505 8.93 -23.30 10.82
N PRO A 506 8.96 -22.90 12.10
CA PRO A 506 8.74 -21.51 12.43
C PRO A 506 9.67 -20.66 11.56
N LEU A 507 9.07 -19.91 10.66
CA LEU A 507 9.75 -18.98 9.80
C LEU A 507 10.59 -18.04 10.67
N VAL A 508 11.66 -17.52 10.13
CA VAL A 508 12.50 -16.50 10.79
C VAL A 508 11.67 -15.31 11.24
N GLU A 509 10.56 -14.98 10.57
CA GLU A 509 9.52 -14.09 11.09
C GLU A 509 9.06 -14.42 12.51
N LEU A 510 9.25 -15.64 12.96
CA LEU A 510 8.94 -16.07 14.32
C LEU A 510 10.13 -15.97 15.28
N GLN A 511 11.36 -15.85 14.79
CA GLN A 511 12.56 -15.66 15.63
C GLN A 511 12.82 -14.19 15.94
N ASP A 512 12.57 -13.29 14.99
CA ASP A 512 12.56 -11.82 15.21
C ASP A 512 11.30 -11.36 15.95
N ARG A 513 10.42 -12.29 16.23
CA ARG A 513 9.14 -12.07 16.90
C ARG A 513 9.27 -11.47 18.29
N ASN A 514 10.40 -11.56 18.97
CA ASN A 514 10.50 -11.03 20.33
C ASN A 514 10.34 -9.51 20.35
N THR A 515 10.94 -8.79 19.42
CA THR A 515 10.76 -7.33 19.28
C THR A 515 9.34 -6.99 18.79
N TYR A 516 8.85 -7.72 17.79
CA TYR A 516 7.51 -7.55 17.24
C TYR A 516 6.40 -7.97 18.23
N ILE A 517 6.59 -9.04 19.01
CA ILE A 517 5.66 -9.50 20.05
C ILE A 517 5.66 -8.56 21.25
N GLU A 518 6.78 -8.00 21.67
CA GLU A 518 6.78 -7.05 22.78
C GLU A 518 6.05 -5.75 22.44
N GLU A 519 6.23 -5.26 21.22
CA GLU A 519 5.46 -4.12 20.71
C GLU A 519 3.99 -4.46 20.51
N ASN A 520 3.68 -5.66 20.02
CA ASN A 520 2.30 -6.14 19.84
C ASN A 520 1.60 -6.45 21.16
N LYS A 521 2.30 -6.98 22.16
CA LYS A 521 1.74 -7.11 23.53
C LYS A 521 1.38 -5.76 24.13
N HIS A 522 2.08 -4.70 23.76
CA HIS A 522 1.70 -3.34 24.17
C HIS A 522 0.43 -2.89 23.44
N ILE A 523 0.28 -3.22 22.17
CA ILE A 523 -0.93 -2.96 21.36
C ILE A 523 -2.10 -3.81 21.84
N GLU A 524 -1.88 -5.11 22.11
CA GLU A 524 -2.88 -6.01 22.69
C GLU A 524 -3.35 -5.52 24.08
N LYS A 525 -2.44 -5.03 24.91
CA LYS A 525 -2.80 -4.41 26.20
C LYS A 525 -3.57 -3.12 26.03
N LEU A 526 -3.26 -2.31 25.01
CA LEU A 526 -4.04 -1.12 24.68
C LEU A 526 -5.41 -1.49 24.14
N ASN A 527 -5.52 -2.51 23.30
CA ASN A 527 -6.80 -3.02 22.78
C ASN A 527 -7.65 -3.66 23.89
N ALA A 528 -7.05 -4.44 24.79
CA ALA A 528 -7.72 -5.04 25.95
C ALA A 528 -8.17 -3.97 26.96
N ALA A 529 -7.38 -2.92 27.18
CA ALA A 529 -7.75 -1.82 28.06
C ALA A 529 -8.91 -0.96 27.52
N VAL A 530 -9.14 -1.00 26.19
CA VAL A 530 -10.24 -0.27 25.52
C VAL A 530 -11.49 -1.13 25.35
N ASN A 531 -11.40 -2.46 25.49
CA ASN A 531 -12.51 -3.40 25.31
C ASN A 531 -12.71 -4.29 26.56
N PRO A 532 -13.09 -3.73 27.72
CA PRO A 532 -13.38 -4.53 28.92
C PRO A 532 -14.64 -5.41 28.78
N LEU A 533 -15.38 -5.32 27.65
CA LEU A 533 -16.62 -6.07 27.40
C LEU A 533 -16.41 -7.33 26.52
N GLN A 534 -15.19 -7.65 26.10
CA GLN A 534 -14.92 -8.87 25.32
C GLN A 534 -14.57 -10.10 26.17
N GLU A 535 -14.34 -9.93 27.48
CA GLU A 535 -14.12 -11.06 28.41
C GLU A 535 -15.43 -11.72 28.91
N ASP A 536 -16.61 -11.13 28.63
CA ASP A 536 -17.91 -11.65 29.13
C ASP A 536 -18.78 -12.33 28.04
N SER A 537 -18.22 -12.72 26.87
CA SER A 537 -18.98 -13.45 25.84
C SER A 537 -18.83 -14.98 25.90
N ASP A 538 -18.64 -15.55 27.08
CA ASP A 538 -18.82 -16.98 27.36
C ASP A 538 -20.31 -17.36 27.59
N TRP A 539 -21.23 -16.59 27.06
CA TRP A 539 -22.64 -16.92 27.04
C TRP A 539 -23.25 -16.69 25.65
N LEU A 540 -23.14 -17.71 24.78
CA LEU A 540 -24.13 -18.24 23.84
C LEU A 540 -23.47 -19.07 22.75
#